data_d82855558fef7f1a81580e96ec5ab81e
#
_entry.id   d82855558fef7f1a81580e96ec5ab81e
#
_cell.length_a   1.000
_cell.length_b   1.000
_cell.length_c   1.000
_cell.angle_alpha   90.00
_cell.angle_beta   90.00
_cell.angle_gamma   90.00
#
_symmetry.space_group_name_H-M   'P 1'
#
loop_
_entity.id
_entity.type
_entity.pdbx_description
1 polymer ?
#
loop_
_entity_poly.entity_id
_entity_poly.type
_entity_poly.pdbx_seq_one_letter_code
_entity_poly.pdbx_strand_id
1 'polypeptide(L)' 'MTIKVRFFASLRESVKINKVDLEWADTQTPHTIWAQLTTKAEPDNLLCAINQEYSTLDTDLNDGDEVAFFPPVTGG' A
#
# COMPACT_ATOMS: atom_id res chain seq x y z
N MET A 1 4.48 -11.99 12.88
CA MET A 1 3.77 -12.07 11.61
C MET A 1 3.49 -10.68 11.11
N THR A 2 4.16 -10.30 10.06
CA THR A 2 4.17 -8.90 9.62
C THR A 2 3.84 -8.78 8.15
N ILE A 3 3.24 -7.62 7.83
CA ILE A 3 3.07 -7.14 6.46
C ILE A 3 4.09 -6.04 6.27
N LYS A 4 4.86 -6.09 5.19
CA LYS A 4 5.78 -5.02 4.84
C LYS A 4 5.07 -4.07 3.91
N VAL A 5 5.14 -2.78 4.20
CA VAL A 5 4.46 -1.76 3.40
C VAL A 5 5.48 -0.75 2.91
N ARG A 6 5.43 -0.43 1.63
CA ARG A 6 6.34 0.53 1.02
C ARG A 6 5.55 1.58 0.24
N PHE A 7 6.03 2.80 0.29
CA PHE A 7 5.48 3.91 -0.49
C PHE A 7 6.53 4.41 -1.45
N PHE A 8 6.14 4.68 -2.69
CA PHE A 8 7.07 5.08 -3.73
C PHE A 8 6.77 6.46 -4.26
N ALA A 9 7.81 7.11 -4.79
CA ALA A 9 7.72 8.38 -5.50
C ALA A 9 7.00 9.45 -4.68
N SER A 10 6.07 10.17 -5.29
CA SER A 10 5.38 11.27 -4.62
C SER A 10 4.54 10.81 -3.43
N LEU A 11 4.12 9.55 -3.37
CA LEU A 11 3.39 9.05 -2.22
C LEU A 11 4.27 9.01 -0.98
N ARG A 12 5.53 8.64 -1.13
CA ARG A 12 6.47 8.62 -0.02
C ARG A 12 6.60 10.00 0.61
N GLU A 13 6.63 11.03 -0.21
CA GLU A 13 6.71 12.41 0.29
C GLU A 13 5.39 12.87 0.90
N SER A 14 4.29 12.48 0.29
CA SER A 14 2.97 12.89 0.74
C SER A 14 2.60 12.29 2.09
N VAL A 15 2.80 10.99 2.27
CA VAL A 15 2.47 10.32 3.54
C VAL A 15 3.62 10.33 4.52
N LYS A 16 4.83 10.69 4.05
CA LYS A 16 6.05 10.79 4.87
C LYS A 16 6.47 9.45 5.47
N ILE A 17 6.17 8.38 4.77
CA ILE A 17 6.58 7.03 5.13
C ILE A 17 7.27 6.43 3.91
N ASN A 18 8.48 5.91 4.11
CA ASN A 18 9.19 5.19 3.06
C ASN A 18 8.81 3.71 3.10
N LYS A 19 9.01 3.09 4.24
CA LYS A 19 8.58 1.71 4.47
C LYS A 19 8.26 1.53 5.95
N VAL A 20 7.40 0.57 6.22
CA VAL A 20 6.98 0.27 7.58
C VAL A 20 6.52 -1.19 7.64
N ASP A 21 6.74 -1.82 8.78
CA ASP A 21 6.23 -3.16 9.05
C ASP A 21 5.00 -3.03 9.94
N LEU A 22 3.95 -3.76 9.58
CA LEU A 22 2.71 -3.79 10.37
C LEU A 22 2.42 -5.22 10.80
N GLU A 23 1.74 -5.36 11.92
CA GLU A 23 1.23 -6.66 12.32
C GLU A 23 0.22 -7.14 11.29
N TRP A 24 0.34 -8.40 10.89
CA TRP A 24 -0.67 -8.98 10.02
C TRP A 24 -1.92 -9.33 10.83
N ALA A 25 -3.06 -9.11 10.25
CA ALA A 25 -4.34 -9.50 10.80
C ALA A 25 -5.23 -9.97 9.67
N ASP A 26 -6.17 -10.84 9.99
CA ASP A 26 -7.17 -11.27 9.02
C ASP A 26 -7.93 -10.07 8.48
N THR A 27 -8.38 -10.17 7.25
CA THR A 27 -9.21 -9.18 6.58
C THR A 27 -8.49 -7.90 6.18
N GLN A 28 -7.16 -7.88 6.20
CA GLN A 28 -6.40 -6.74 5.69
C GLN A 28 -6.38 -6.76 4.16
N THR A 29 -6.51 -5.56 3.58
CA THR A 29 -6.35 -5.32 2.14
C THR A 29 -5.46 -4.10 1.99
N PRO A 30 -4.89 -3.84 0.79
CA PRO A 30 -4.16 -2.60 0.60
C PRO A 30 -4.97 -1.36 0.97
N HIS A 31 -6.27 -1.40 0.68
CA HIS A 31 -7.17 -0.30 1.04
C HIS A 31 -7.18 -0.04 2.55
N THR A 32 -7.34 -1.10 3.36
CA THR A 32 -7.36 -0.93 4.82
C THR A 32 -5.99 -0.55 5.37
N ILE A 33 -4.92 -1.04 4.75
CA ILE A 33 -3.55 -0.66 5.13
C ILE A 33 -3.34 0.84 4.93
N TRP A 34 -3.79 1.38 3.78
CA TRP A 34 -3.69 2.82 3.54
C TRP A 34 -4.40 3.60 4.64
N ALA A 35 -5.64 3.22 4.96
CA ALA A 35 -6.42 3.91 5.99
C ALA A 35 -5.77 3.81 7.38
N GLN A 36 -5.07 2.72 7.65
CA GLN A 36 -4.39 2.53 8.93
C GLN A 36 -3.18 3.46 9.06
N LEU A 37 -2.48 3.70 7.96
CA LEU A 37 -1.21 4.41 8.00
C LEU A 37 -1.31 5.91 7.79
N THR A 38 -2.39 6.39 7.22
CA THR A 38 -2.52 7.81 6.93
C THR A 38 -3.98 8.24 6.99
N THR A 39 -4.19 9.51 7.30
CA THR A 39 -5.54 10.09 7.27
C THR A 39 -5.84 10.71 5.90
N LYS A 40 -4.88 10.70 4.98
CA LYS A 40 -5.10 11.25 3.64
C LYS A 40 -5.99 10.32 2.84
N ALA A 41 -6.82 10.91 1.99
CA ALA A 41 -7.64 10.13 1.07
C ALA A 41 -6.73 9.43 0.05
N GLU A 42 -7.15 8.27 -0.41
CA GLU A 42 -6.45 7.58 -1.49
C GLU A 42 -6.50 8.44 -2.74
N PRO A 43 -5.36 8.62 -3.42
CA PRO A 43 -5.40 9.29 -4.72
C PRO A 43 -6.26 8.52 -5.71
N ASP A 44 -6.89 9.24 -6.64
CA ASP A 44 -7.57 8.57 -7.74
C ASP A 44 -6.54 7.74 -8.50
N ASN A 45 -6.94 6.55 -8.91
CA ASN A 45 -6.08 5.65 -9.68
C ASN A 45 -4.80 5.23 -8.93
N LEU A 46 -4.89 5.17 -7.60
CA LEU A 46 -3.79 4.64 -6.80
C LEU A 46 -3.46 3.22 -7.25
N LEU A 47 -2.18 2.94 -7.43
CA LEU A 47 -1.70 1.63 -7.82
C LEU A 47 -1.09 0.92 -6.62
N CYS A 48 -1.23 -0.40 -6.59
CA CYS A 48 -0.53 -1.19 -5.59
C CYS A 48 -0.01 -2.47 -6.19
N ALA A 49 1.01 -3.02 -5.55
CA ALA A 49 1.54 -4.32 -5.90
C ALA A 49 1.67 -5.15 -4.62
N ILE A 50 1.38 -6.43 -4.71
CA ILE A 50 1.54 -7.36 -3.61
C ILE A 50 2.59 -8.37 -4.04
N ASN A 51 3.68 -8.45 -3.28
CA ASN A 51 4.81 -9.31 -3.61
C ASN A 51 5.30 -9.07 -5.03
N GLN A 52 5.40 -7.77 -5.40
CA GLN A 52 5.92 -7.30 -6.68
C GLN A 52 5.03 -7.59 -7.89
N GLU A 53 3.77 -7.91 -7.65
CA GLU A 53 2.79 -8.09 -8.72
C GLU A 53 1.67 -7.08 -8.54
N TYR A 54 1.31 -6.36 -9.60
CA TYR A 54 0.19 -5.42 -9.53
C TYR A 54 -1.08 -6.13 -9.13
N SER A 55 -1.80 -5.52 -8.22
CA SER A 55 -3.00 -6.10 -7.62
C SER A 55 -4.03 -5.01 -7.40
N THR A 56 -5.24 -5.42 -7.05
CA THR A 56 -6.27 -4.46 -6.71
C THR A 56 -6.18 -4.07 -5.23
N LEU A 57 -6.75 -2.93 -4.90
CA LEU A 57 -6.75 -2.45 -3.52
C LEU A 57 -7.63 -3.31 -2.60
N ASP A 58 -8.45 -4.16 -3.16
CA ASP A 58 -9.36 -5.03 -2.39
C ASP A 58 -8.85 -6.45 -2.25
N THR A 59 -7.62 -6.72 -2.67
CA THR A 59 -7.05 -8.06 -2.57
C THR A 59 -6.76 -8.41 -1.12
N ASP A 60 -7.18 -9.57 -0.66
CA ASP A 60 -6.87 -10.04 0.68
C ASP A 60 -5.38 -10.28 0.84
N LEU A 61 -4.83 -9.82 1.94
CA LEU A 61 -3.41 -9.99 2.24
C LEU A 61 -3.18 -11.20 3.12
N ASN A 62 -2.05 -11.85 2.89
CA ASN A 62 -1.62 -12.98 3.70
C ASN A 62 -0.43 -12.58 4.55
N ASP A 63 -0.24 -13.31 5.65
CA ASP A 63 0.91 -13.12 6.52
C ASP A 63 2.20 -13.16 5.71
N GLY A 64 3.05 -12.17 5.92
CA GLY A 64 4.32 -12.10 5.22
C GLY A 64 4.30 -11.37 3.89
N ASP A 65 3.15 -10.92 3.43
CA ASP A 65 3.06 -10.20 2.15
C ASP A 65 3.77 -8.86 2.23
N GLU A 66 4.24 -8.41 1.06
CA GLU A 66 4.78 -7.07 0.89
C GLU A 66 3.83 -6.27 0.01
N VAL A 67 3.37 -5.14 0.51
CA VAL A 67 2.47 -4.24 -0.21
C VAL A 67 3.23 -2.99 -0.61
N ALA A 68 3.17 -2.62 -1.86
CA ALA A 68 3.78 -1.40 -2.34
C ALA A 68 2.70 -0.51 -2.94
N PHE A 69 2.75 0.78 -2.60
CA PHE A 69 1.83 1.77 -3.15
C PHE A 69 2.59 2.68 -4.12
N PHE A 70 1.97 2.93 -5.24
CA PHE A 70 2.54 3.78 -6.29
C PHE A 70 1.56 4.87 -6.67
N PRO A 71 2.06 6.06 -7.02
CA PRO A 71 1.18 7.08 -7.55
C PRO A 71 0.67 6.66 -8.93
N PRO A 72 -0.46 7.20 -9.36
CA PRO A 72 -0.94 6.90 -10.71
C PRO A 72 0.10 7.32 -11.74
N VAL A 73 0.23 6.49 -12.78
CA VAL A 73 1.12 6.82 -13.89
C VAL A 73 0.36 7.77 -14.79
N THR A 74 0.82 9.01 -14.84
CA THR A 74 0.26 9.96 -15.78
C THR A 74 0.88 9.65 -17.13
N GLY A 75 0.08 9.25 -18.07
CA GLY A 75 0.52 8.98 -19.42
C GLY A 75 1.19 10.22 -19.98
N GLY A 76 2.38 10.12 -20.07
CA GLY A 76 3.33 11.14 -20.36
C GLY A 76 3.15 12.04 -21.41
#